data_2760e4744b248aa008c934503f6a8044
#
_entry.id   2760e4744b248aa008c934503f6a8044
#
_cell.length_a   1.000
_cell.length_b   1.000
_cell.length_c   1.000
_cell.angle_alpha   90.00
_cell.angle_beta   90.00
_cell.angle_gamma   90.00
#
_symmetry.space_group_name_H-M   'P 1'
#
loop_
_entity.id
_entity.type
_entity.pdbx_description
1 polymer ?
#
loop_
_entity_poly.entity_id
_entity_poly.type
_entity_poly.pdbx_seq_one_letter_code
_entity_poly.pdbx_strand_id
1 'polypeptide(L)'
;MRRKIPSTTALISFEAAARHESFTKAAEELSLTQGAICRQIASLEDFLSVELFRRSRRGVKLTEAGLSYSRRVATQLDAVERDTLSVMGQQGTNVIELAVVPTFGTQWLLPRLKDFQLKHPEVTVNLTNRTRPFLFADTDFDAAIYFGDADWSGTESHRLMGENPMPVCSPALLGNKTHLTPEEIADLPLLQQTTRPYAWRQWFNSQHLNIPRDMTGPRYELFSMLAQAAMHDMGIALIPPFLIQRELAEKRLVIANPNALSSIKAYYLMIPERKVESASLKAFRDWLVNQAHSYNLEG
;
A
#
# COMPACT_ATOMS: atom_id res chain seq x y z
N MET A 1 31.27 -19.68 3.07
CA MET A 1 31.78 -18.51 3.84
C MET A 1 30.84 -18.26 5.04
N ARG A 2 31.36 -18.16 6.28
CA ARG A 2 30.52 -17.92 7.46
C ARG A 2 30.07 -16.45 7.46
N ARG A 3 28.75 -16.19 7.55
CA ARG A 3 28.24 -14.81 7.62
C ARG A 3 28.74 -14.11 8.88
N LYS A 4 29.21 -12.87 8.74
CA LYS A 4 29.56 -11.99 9.88
C LYS A 4 28.31 -11.20 10.28
N ILE A 5 27.49 -11.76 11.14
CA ILE A 5 26.30 -11.09 11.70
C ILE A 5 26.36 -11.17 13.24
N PRO A 6 25.88 -10.16 13.96
CA PRO A 6 25.73 -10.21 15.41
C PRO A 6 24.74 -11.29 15.85
N SER A 7 24.73 -11.64 17.15
CA SER A 7 23.72 -12.55 17.67
C SER A 7 22.33 -11.90 17.60
N THR A 8 21.30 -12.69 17.33
CA THR A 8 19.89 -12.22 17.30
C THR A 8 19.50 -11.62 18.66
N THR A 9 19.94 -12.21 19.77
CA THR A 9 19.71 -11.68 21.12
C THR A 9 20.28 -10.27 21.30
N ALA A 10 21.51 -10.02 20.76
CA ALA A 10 22.11 -8.71 20.83
C ALA A 10 21.36 -7.68 19.96
N LEU A 11 20.89 -8.08 18.78
CA LEU A 11 20.08 -7.22 17.91
C LEU A 11 18.73 -6.87 18.53
N ILE A 12 18.02 -7.84 19.11
CA ILE A 12 16.74 -7.62 19.82
C ILE A 12 16.94 -6.70 21.03
N SER A 13 17.99 -6.97 21.85
CA SER A 13 18.32 -6.12 23.00
C SER A 13 18.65 -4.69 22.60
N PHE A 14 19.36 -4.53 21.50
CA PHE A 14 19.70 -3.22 20.95
C PHE A 14 18.47 -2.48 20.40
N GLU A 15 17.60 -3.15 19.64
CA GLU A 15 16.37 -2.55 19.12
C GLU A 15 15.49 -2.02 20.26
N ALA A 16 15.19 -2.86 21.27
CA ALA A 16 14.39 -2.47 22.44
C ALA A 16 15.03 -1.30 23.20
N ALA A 17 16.36 -1.36 23.45
CA ALA A 17 17.08 -0.28 24.13
C ALA A 17 17.09 1.03 23.30
N ALA A 18 17.17 0.95 22.00
CA ALA A 18 17.13 2.08 21.08
C ALA A 18 15.75 2.76 21.08
N ARG A 19 14.69 1.99 21.04
CA ARG A 19 13.31 2.48 21.01
C ARG A 19 12.90 3.13 22.31
N HIS A 20 13.34 2.57 23.47
CA HIS A 20 13.05 3.12 24.78
C HIS A 20 14.03 4.22 25.23
N GLU A 21 15.20 4.35 24.61
CA GLU A 21 16.35 5.11 25.13
C GLU A 21 16.64 4.80 26.63
N SER A 22 16.40 3.52 27.02
CA SER A 22 16.48 3.04 28.41
C SER A 22 16.78 1.55 28.47
N PHE A 23 17.89 1.19 29.10
CA PHE A 23 18.24 -0.22 29.32
C PHE A 23 17.33 -0.91 30.32
N THR A 24 16.77 -0.16 31.30
CA THR A 24 15.81 -0.69 32.27
C THR A 24 14.51 -1.07 31.60
N LYS A 25 13.93 -0.17 30.78
CA LYS A 25 12.68 -0.44 30.06
C LYS A 25 12.83 -1.56 29.04
N ALA A 26 13.97 -1.62 28.35
CA ALA A 26 14.29 -2.73 27.44
C ALA A 26 14.38 -4.07 28.20
N ALA A 27 14.96 -4.06 29.38
CA ALA A 27 15.04 -5.25 30.23
C ALA A 27 13.65 -5.73 30.71
N GLU A 28 12.78 -4.81 31.09
CA GLU A 28 11.40 -5.08 31.47
C GLU A 28 10.62 -5.70 30.31
N GLU A 29 10.69 -5.09 29.12
CA GLU A 29 10.01 -5.58 27.91
C GLU A 29 10.47 -6.99 27.52
N LEU A 30 11.79 -7.21 27.53
CA LEU A 30 12.36 -8.50 27.11
C LEU A 30 12.39 -9.56 28.22
N SER A 31 11.86 -9.25 29.41
CA SER A 31 11.91 -10.13 30.60
C SER A 31 13.34 -10.54 30.92
N LEU A 32 14.29 -9.61 30.84
CA LEU A 32 15.70 -9.77 31.13
C LEU A 32 16.13 -8.86 32.30
N THR A 33 17.34 -9.07 32.80
CA THR A 33 17.94 -8.12 33.74
C THR A 33 18.62 -6.97 33.00
N GLN A 34 18.67 -5.78 33.58
CA GLN A 34 19.39 -4.62 33.00
C GLN A 34 20.85 -4.97 32.72
N GLY A 35 21.50 -5.76 33.59
CA GLY A 35 22.88 -6.22 33.37
C GLY A 35 23.02 -7.15 32.15
N ALA A 36 21.99 -7.94 31.83
CA ALA A 36 21.99 -8.76 30.64
C ALA A 36 21.90 -7.87 29.36
N ILE A 37 21.01 -6.88 29.37
CA ILE A 37 20.91 -5.89 28.27
C ILE A 37 22.25 -5.18 28.06
N CYS A 38 22.86 -4.67 29.15
CA CYS A 38 24.17 -3.99 29.06
C CYS A 38 25.24 -4.89 28.43
N ARG A 39 25.31 -6.18 28.79
CA ARG A 39 26.26 -7.11 28.20
C ARG A 39 25.99 -7.37 26.72
N GLN A 40 24.72 -7.51 26.31
CA GLN A 40 24.36 -7.70 24.91
C GLN A 40 24.71 -6.48 24.06
N ILE A 41 24.47 -5.27 24.58
CA ILE A 41 24.83 -4.01 23.91
C ILE A 41 26.37 -3.88 23.79
N ALA A 42 27.12 -4.11 24.88
CA ALA A 42 28.58 -4.06 24.84
C ALA A 42 29.15 -5.05 23.82
N SER A 43 28.65 -6.29 23.82
CA SER A 43 29.08 -7.31 22.84
C SER A 43 28.77 -6.90 21.40
N LEU A 44 27.66 -6.19 21.16
CA LEU A 44 27.30 -5.68 19.84
C LEU A 44 28.24 -4.53 19.42
N GLU A 45 28.51 -3.59 20.32
CA GLU A 45 29.42 -2.46 20.07
C GLU A 45 30.85 -2.95 19.80
N ASP A 46 31.32 -3.95 20.57
CA ASP A 46 32.61 -4.63 20.35
C ASP A 46 32.66 -5.31 18.98
N PHE A 47 31.60 -6.06 18.61
CA PHE A 47 31.50 -6.73 17.31
C PHE A 47 31.55 -5.75 16.13
N LEU A 48 30.90 -4.59 16.28
CA LEU A 48 30.83 -3.55 15.27
C LEU A 48 32.03 -2.60 15.31
N SER A 49 32.79 -2.59 16.42
CA SER A 49 33.86 -1.61 16.73
C SER A 49 33.33 -0.17 16.69
N VAL A 50 32.08 0.03 17.08
CA VAL A 50 31.40 1.34 17.04
C VAL A 50 30.49 1.46 18.28
N GLU A 51 30.56 2.61 18.97
CA GLU A 51 29.62 2.94 20.05
C GLU A 51 28.25 3.31 19.45
N LEU A 52 27.21 2.60 19.92
CA LEU A 52 25.81 2.80 19.51
C LEU A 52 25.06 3.69 20.50
N PHE A 53 25.47 3.69 21.78
CA PHE A 53 24.91 4.52 22.84
C PHE A 53 25.96 5.41 23.49
N ARG A 54 25.51 6.55 23.97
CA ARG A 54 26.28 7.44 24.86
C ARG A 54 25.52 7.63 26.17
N ARG A 55 26.24 7.69 27.28
CA ARG A 55 25.65 8.01 28.59
C ARG A 55 25.22 9.46 28.62
N SER A 56 24.07 9.72 29.22
CA SER A 56 23.56 11.07 29.47
C SER A 56 23.13 11.21 30.93
N ARG A 57 22.91 12.43 31.39
CA ARG A 57 22.42 12.69 32.76
C ARG A 57 21.03 12.09 33.03
N ARG A 58 20.26 11.76 31.99
CA ARG A 58 18.89 11.23 32.05
C ARG A 58 18.77 9.78 31.55
N GLY A 59 19.88 9.04 31.44
CA GLY A 59 19.91 7.67 30.93
C GLY A 59 20.88 7.49 29.76
N VAL A 60 20.48 6.75 28.75
CA VAL A 60 21.29 6.50 27.54
C VAL A 60 20.63 7.17 26.32
N LYS A 61 21.46 7.63 25.39
CA LYS A 61 21.00 8.17 24.10
C LYS A 61 21.75 7.50 22.96
N LEU A 62 21.11 7.37 21.83
CA LEU A 62 21.76 6.86 20.62
C LEU A 62 22.84 7.83 20.13
N THR A 63 23.92 7.26 19.61
CA THR A 63 24.87 7.97 18.74
C THR A 63 24.24 8.12 17.35
N GLU A 64 24.86 8.85 16.46
CA GLU A 64 24.44 8.92 15.05
C GLU A 64 24.50 7.55 14.38
N ALA A 65 25.56 6.80 14.63
CA ALA A 65 25.68 5.41 14.17
C ALA A 65 24.59 4.52 14.76
N GLY A 66 24.32 4.65 16.07
CA GLY A 66 23.23 3.93 16.75
C GLY A 66 21.87 4.24 16.15
N LEU A 67 21.55 5.51 15.87
CA LEU A 67 20.27 5.90 15.26
C LEU A 67 20.13 5.36 13.83
N SER A 68 21.18 5.42 13.03
CA SER A 68 21.17 4.85 11.68
C SER A 68 21.01 3.35 11.69
N TYR A 69 21.73 2.67 12.60
CA TYR A 69 21.72 1.20 12.70
C TYR A 69 20.40 0.69 13.28
N SER A 70 19.80 1.37 14.28
CA SER A 70 18.54 0.94 14.90
C SER A 70 17.39 0.84 13.89
N ARG A 71 17.26 1.81 12.98
CA ARG A 71 16.24 1.79 11.92
C ARG A 71 16.36 0.57 11.00
N ARG A 72 17.61 0.20 10.66
CA ARG A 72 17.87 -0.96 9.79
C ARG A 72 17.63 -2.27 10.53
N VAL A 73 18.07 -2.35 11.79
CA VAL A 73 17.87 -3.54 12.63
C VAL A 73 16.38 -3.78 12.87
N ALA A 74 15.60 -2.75 13.24
CA ALA A 74 14.16 -2.87 13.41
C ALA A 74 13.48 -3.46 12.16
N THR A 75 13.76 -2.89 10.98
CA THR A 75 13.20 -3.39 9.70
C THR A 75 13.53 -4.87 9.44
N GLN A 76 14.76 -5.30 9.78
CA GLN A 76 15.16 -6.71 9.56
C GLN A 76 14.54 -7.64 10.58
N LEU A 77 14.43 -7.23 11.84
CA LEU A 77 13.76 -8.04 12.89
C LEU A 77 12.26 -8.20 12.58
N ASP A 78 11.59 -7.12 12.16
CA ASP A 78 10.19 -7.16 11.71
C ASP A 78 10.00 -8.12 10.52
N ALA A 79 10.99 -8.18 9.61
CA ALA A 79 10.97 -9.12 8.48
C ALA A 79 11.10 -10.58 8.97
N VAL A 80 12.07 -10.85 9.84
CA VAL A 80 12.27 -12.20 10.42
C VAL A 80 11.04 -12.66 11.22
N GLU A 81 10.42 -11.76 11.98
CA GLU A 81 9.21 -12.07 12.74
C GLU A 81 8.05 -12.42 11.81
N ARG A 82 7.80 -11.62 10.76
CA ARG A 82 6.78 -11.91 9.74
C ARG A 82 7.00 -13.25 9.06
N ASP A 83 8.24 -13.54 8.63
CA ASP A 83 8.59 -14.80 7.98
C ASP A 83 8.35 -15.99 8.93
N THR A 84 8.71 -15.83 10.23
CA THR A 84 8.46 -16.84 11.25
C THR A 84 6.96 -17.07 11.45
N LEU A 85 6.17 -16.00 11.58
CA LEU A 85 4.71 -16.09 11.73
C LEU A 85 4.07 -16.71 10.49
N SER A 86 4.59 -16.38 9.29
CA SER A 86 4.15 -16.98 8.04
C SER A 86 4.34 -18.50 8.06
N VAL A 87 5.53 -18.98 8.43
CA VAL A 87 5.81 -20.44 8.53
C VAL A 87 4.96 -21.10 9.63
N MET A 88 4.78 -20.44 10.76
CA MET A 88 3.94 -20.96 11.85
C MET A 88 2.45 -21.01 11.48
N GLY A 89 1.98 -20.06 10.67
CA GLY A 89 0.60 -19.98 10.16
C GLY A 89 0.33 -20.90 8.95
N GLN A 90 1.36 -21.29 8.23
CA GLN A 90 1.27 -22.13 7.02
C GLN A 90 1.09 -23.62 7.38
N GLN A 91 -0.07 -23.99 7.92
CA GLN A 91 -0.48 -25.43 7.98
C GLN A 91 -1.19 -25.91 6.69
N GLY A 92 -0.91 -25.26 5.54
CA GLY A 92 -1.53 -25.67 4.25
C GLY A 92 -0.77 -25.14 3.04
N THR A 93 -0.72 -25.94 1.97
CA THR A 93 -0.10 -25.64 0.67
C THR A 93 -0.90 -24.64 -0.18
N ASN A 94 -2.02 -24.10 0.32
CA ASN A 94 -3.02 -23.34 -0.44
C ASN A 94 -3.11 -21.87 0.03
N VAL A 95 -1.98 -21.24 0.38
CA VAL A 95 -1.92 -19.82 0.70
C VAL A 95 -1.47 -19.03 -0.52
N ILE A 96 -2.12 -17.92 -0.79
CA ILE A 96 -1.76 -16.96 -1.83
C ILE A 96 -1.34 -15.66 -1.14
N GLU A 97 -0.08 -15.25 -1.29
CA GLU A 97 0.43 -13.96 -0.85
C GLU A 97 0.27 -12.92 -1.98
N LEU A 98 -0.72 -12.05 -1.86
CA LEU A 98 -1.08 -11.08 -2.89
C LEU A 98 -0.69 -9.66 -2.49
N ALA A 99 0.18 -9.03 -3.27
CA ALA A 99 0.39 -7.59 -3.20
C ALA A 99 -0.76 -6.87 -3.92
N VAL A 100 -1.29 -5.79 -3.34
CA VAL A 100 -2.42 -5.07 -3.95
C VAL A 100 -2.31 -3.57 -3.72
N VAL A 101 -2.72 -2.77 -4.72
CA VAL A 101 -2.88 -1.32 -4.52
C VAL A 101 -4.05 -1.06 -3.55
N PRO A 102 -3.86 -0.23 -2.51
CA PRO A 102 -4.73 -0.21 -1.33
C PRO A 102 -6.21 -0.01 -1.62
N THR A 103 -6.58 1.03 -2.39
CA THR A 103 -8.00 1.34 -2.62
C THR A 103 -8.68 0.29 -3.49
N PHE A 104 -7.99 -0.29 -4.49
CA PHE A 104 -8.51 -1.41 -5.25
C PHE A 104 -8.77 -2.62 -4.34
N GLY A 105 -7.80 -2.94 -3.48
CA GLY A 105 -7.94 -4.04 -2.51
C GLY A 105 -9.18 -3.88 -1.64
N THR A 106 -9.33 -2.72 -1.02
CA THR A 106 -10.41 -2.48 -0.04
C THR A 106 -11.78 -2.25 -0.67
N GLN A 107 -11.86 -1.55 -1.79
CA GLN A 107 -13.14 -1.12 -2.36
C GLN A 107 -13.67 -2.07 -3.45
N TRP A 108 -12.79 -2.75 -4.18
CA TRP A 108 -13.22 -3.61 -5.26
C TRP A 108 -13.00 -5.11 -5.00
N LEU A 109 -11.79 -5.49 -4.53
CA LEU A 109 -11.43 -6.90 -4.36
C LEU A 109 -12.11 -7.52 -3.12
N LEU A 110 -11.92 -6.94 -1.93
CA LEU A 110 -12.41 -7.51 -0.67
C LEU A 110 -13.93 -7.77 -0.67
N PRO A 111 -14.80 -6.88 -1.19
CA PRO A 111 -16.24 -7.17 -1.25
C PRO A 111 -16.59 -8.41 -2.09
N ARG A 112 -15.74 -8.77 -3.06
CA ARG A 112 -15.91 -9.91 -3.96
C ARG A 112 -15.21 -11.16 -3.48
N LEU A 113 -14.19 -11.03 -2.64
CA LEU A 113 -13.35 -12.15 -2.19
C LEU A 113 -14.14 -13.22 -1.42
N LYS A 114 -15.27 -12.83 -0.82
CA LYS A 114 -16.21 -13.77 -0.18
C LYS A 114 -16.73 -14.82 -1.15
N ASP A 115 -17.02 -14.44 -2.41
CA ASP A 115 -17.47 -15.40 -3.44
C ASP A 115 -16.36 -16.41 -3.78
N PHE A 116 -15.11 -15.96 -3.86
CA PHE A 116 -13.96 -16.84 -4.05
C PHE A 116 -13.80 -17.83 -2.88
N GLN A 117 -13.86 -17.35 -1.64
CA GLN A 117 -13.72 -18.18 -0.43
C GLN A 117 -14.82 -19.25 -0.32
N LEU A 118 -16.05 -18.94 -0.78
CA LEU A 118 -17.13 -19.92 -0.81
C LEU A 118 -16.91 -21.04 -1.84
N LYS A 119 -16.24 -20.73 -2.96
CA LYS A 119 -15.91 -21.70 -4.03
C LYS A 119 -14.63 -22.48 -3.73
N HIS A 120 -13.72 -21.90 -2.99
CA HIS A 120 -12.39 -22.43 -2.66
C HIS A 120 -12.09 -22.25 -1.16
N PRO A 121 -12.84 -22.93 -0.27
CA PRO A 121 -12.70 -22.78 1.18
C PRO A 121 -11.34 -23.24 1.71
N GLU A 122 -10.62 -24.05 0.94
CA GLU A 122 -9.27 -24.54 1.25
C GLU A 122 -8.18 -23.51 0.95
N VAL A 123 -8.50 -22.42 0.22
CA VAL A 123 -7.52 -21.42 -0.20
C VAL A 123 -7.57 -20.20 0.71
N THR A 124 -6.45 -19.83 1.25
CA THR A 124 -6.28 -18.58 2.02
C THR A 124 -5.62 -17.52 1.13
N VAL A 125 -6.19 -16.32 1.08
CA VAL A 125 -5.61 -15.17 0.34
C VAL A 125 -5.20 -14.10 1.35
N ASN A 126 -3.90 -13.89 1.48
CA ASN A 126 -3.32 -12.82 2.27
C ASN A 126 -3.11 -11.59 1.40
N LEU A 127 -3.48 -10.41 1.91
CA LEU A 127 -3.37 -9.15 1.17
C LEU A 127 -2.35 -8.23 1.83
N THR A 128 -1.36 -7.81 1.07
CA THR A 128 -0.37 -6.80 1.50
C THR A 128 -0.41 -5.58 0.60
N ASN A 129 -0.54 -4.39 1.19
CA ASN A 129 -0.59 -3.15 0.42
C ASN A 129 0.76 -2.80 -0.19
N ARG A 130 0.76 -2.49 -1.51
CA ARG A 130 1.90 -1.96 -2.26
C ARG A 130 1.42 -0.85 -3.20
N THR A 131 2.07 0.31 -3.12
CA THR A 131 1.77 1.48 -3.98
C THR A 131 2.80 1.67 -5.09
N ARG A 132 3.94 0.97 -5.00
CA ARG A 132 5.05 1.08 -5.96
C ARG A 132 5.45 -0.30 -6.47
N PRO A 133 5.96 -0.39 -7.71
CA PRO A 133 6.56 -1.61 -8.24
C PRO A 133 7.72 -2.10 -7.36
N PHE A 134 7.93 -3.41 -7.37
CA PHE A 134 8.99 -4.10 -6.64
C PHE A 134 9.53 -5.26 -7.49
N LEU A 135 10.63 -5.88 -7.08
CA LEU A 135 11.13 -7.10 -7.71
C LEU A 135 10.51 -8.30 -6.99
N PHE A 136 9.79 -9.14 -7.72
CA PHE A 136 9.22 -10.38 -7.15
C PHE A 136 10.29 -11.28 -6.53
N ALA A 137 11.51 -11.26 -7.08
CA ALA A 137 12.64 -12.04 -6.55
C ALA A 137 13.03 -11.65 -5.11
N ASP A 138 12.70 -10.43 -4.68
CA ASP A 138 13.01 -9.90 -3.35
C ASP A 138 11.84 -10.01 -2.38
N THR A 139 10.78 -10.73 -2.77
CA THR A 139 9.53 -10.86 -2.00
C THR A 139 8.98 -12.28 -2.07
N ASP A 140 8.09 -12.61 -1.13
CA ASP A 140 7.37 -13.88 -1.09
C ASP A 140 6.01 -13.83 -1.82
N PHE A 141 5.68 -12.73 -2.49
CA PHE A 141 4.41 -12.59 -3.19
C PHE A 141 4.27 -13.60 -4.34
N ASP A 142 3.09 -14.19 -4.42
CA ASP A 142 2.69 -15.08 -5.53
C ASP A 142 2.19 -14.29 -6.73
N ALA A 143 1.55 -13.16 -6.46
CA ALA A 143 1.05 -12.26 -7.49
C ALA A 143 0.92 -10.83 -6.96
N ALA A 144 0.68 -9.88 -7.87
CA ALA A 144 0.41 -8.49 -7.50
C ALA A 144 -0.74 -7.91 -8.36
N ILE A 145 -1.65 -7.18 -7.74
CA ILE A 145 -2.56 -6.29 -8.46
C ILE A 145 -1.94 -4.91 -8.50
N TYR A 146 -1.63 -4.47 -9.70
CA TYR A 146 -0.88 -3.24 -9.98
C TYR A 146 -1.60 -2.37 -11.00
N PHE A 147 -1.47 -1.06 -10.88
CA PHE A 147 -1.92 -0.10 -11.88
C PHE A 147 -0.73 0.47 -12.66
N GLY A 148 -0.77 0.32 -13.97
CA GLY A 148 0.30 0.80 -14.85
C GLY A 148 0.18 0.26 -16.26
N ASP A 149 1.34 0.05 -16.86
CA ASP A 149 1.47 -0.59 -18.15
C ASP A 149 1.51 -2.12 -17.97
N ALA A 150 1.19 -2.87 -19.03
CA ALA A 150 1.22 -4.34 -19.00
C ALA A 150 2.65 -4.90 -18.86
N ASP A 151 3.66 -4.07 -19.12
CA ASP A 151 5.06 -4.48 -19.19
C ASP A 151 5.74 -4.32 -17.83
N TRP A 152 5.65 -5.38 -17.01
CA TRP A 152 6.44 -5.52 -15.79
C TRP A 152 7.38 -6.72 -15.99
N SER A 153 8.68 -6.42 -16.14
CA SER A 153 9.70 -7.40 -16.51
C SER A 153 9.66 -8.69 -15.66
N GLY A 154 9.64 -9.85 -16.31
CA GLY A 154 9.62 -11.17 -15.68
C GLY A 154 8.25 -11.57 -15.10
N THR A 155 7.17 -10.96 -15.55
CA THR A 155 5.81 -11.31 -15.14
C THR A 155 4.90 -11.54 -16.35
N GLU A 156 3.93 -12.43 -16.18
CA GLU A 156 2.74 -12.55 -17.01
C GLU A 156 1.69 -11.56 -16.51
N SER A 157 1.13 -10.75 -17.39
CA SER A 157 0.12 -9.75 -17.06
C SER A 157 -1.27 -10.15 -17.52
N HIS A 158 -2.25 -10.10 -16.60
CA HIS A 158 -3.66 -10.31 -16.92
C HIS A 158 -4.42 -9.00 -16.68
N ARG A 159 -4.93 -8.40 -17.76
CA ARG A 159 -5.68 -7.14 -17.68
C ARG A 159 -7.00 -7.33 -16.93
N LEU A 160 -7.24 -6.48 -15.93
CA LEU A 160 -8.48 -6.47 -15.17
C LEU A 160 -9.43 -5.37 -15.67
N MET A 161 -9.08 -4.10 -15.50
CA MET A 161 -9.92 -2.97 -15.89
C MET A 161 -9.14 -1.68 -16.10
N GLY A 162 -9.72 -0.74 -16.85
CA GLY A 162 -9.21 0.63 -16.96
C GLY A 162 -9.45 1.44 -15.69
N GLU A 163 -8.83 2.61 -15.58
CA GLU A 163 -9.04 3.49 -14.42
C GLU A 163 -10.18 4.48 -14.66
N ASN A 164 -10.18 5.19 -15.76
CA ASN A 164 -11.20 6.12 -16.23
C ASN A 164 -11.77 7.04 -15.12
N PRO A 165 -10.93 7.83 -14.41
CA PRO A 165 -11.41 8.66 -13.31
C PRO A 165 -12.29 9.78 -13.82
N MET A 166 -13.34 10.10 -13.04
CA MET A 166 -14.27 11.19 -13.27
C MET A 166 -14.18 12.23 -12.16
N PRO A 167 -14.49 13.51 -12.43
CA PRO A 167 -14.68 14.51 -11.40
C PRO A 167 -15.82 14.14 -10.47
N VAL A 168 -15.54 14.04 -9.17
CA VAL A 168 -16.53 13.72 -8.12
C VAL A 168 -16.41 14.71 -6.97
N CYS A 169 -17.55 15.03 -6.35
CA CYS A 169 -17.61 15.89 -5.17
C CYS A 169 -18.77 15.47 -4.25
N SER A 170 -18.91 16.13 -3.12
CA SER A 170 -20.10 16.01 -2.29
C SER A 170 -21.33 16.62 -2.98
N PRO A 171 -22.55 16.19 -2.64
CA PRO A 171 -23.77 16.84 -3.10
C PRO A 171 -23.85 18.32 -2.74
N ALA A 172 -23.27 18.72 -1.59
CA ALA A 172 -23.27 20.13 -1.15
C ALA A 172 -22.48 21.02 -2.11
N LEU A 173 -21.32 20.56 -2.61
CA LEU A 173 -20.52 21.30 -3.61
C LEU A 173 -21.18 21.36 -4.99
N LEU A 174 -21.92 20.33 -5.38
CA LEU A 174 -22.69 20.33 -6.62
C LEU A 174 -23.87 21.32 -6.56
N GLY A 175 -24.45 21.49 -5.36
CA GLY A 175 -25.61 22.34 -5.14
C GLY A 175 -26.84 21.83 -5.88
N ASN A 176 -27.56 22.76 -6.52
CA ASN A 176 -28.79 22.43 -7.30
C ASN A 176 -28.48 22.06 -8.76
N LYS A 177 -27.22 21.89 -9.14
CA LYS A 177 -26.83 21.56 -10.54
C LYS A 177 -26.86 20.06 -10.75
N THR A 178 -27.10 19.66 -11.98
CA THR A 178 -26.97 18.26 -12.39
C THR A 178 -25.50 17.89 -12.61
N HIS A 179 -24.74 18.81 -13.20
CA HIS A 179 -23.30 18.69 -13.46
C HIS A 179 -22.63 20.07 -13.38
N LEU A 180 -21.34 20.08 -13.16
CA LEU A 180 -20.50 21.26 -13.26
C LEU A 180 -19.80 21.28 -14.61
N THR A 181 -19.65 22.47 -15.20
CA THR A 181 -18.81 22.64 -16.39
C THR A 181 -17.34 22.54 -16.02
N PRO A 182 -16.44 22.26 -16.98
CA PRO A 182 -15.01 22.23 -16.69
C PRO A 182 -14.45 23.55 -16.14
N GLU A 183 -15.00 24.69 -16.54
CA GLU A 183 -14.66 26.03 -16.02
C GLU A 183 -15.06 26.18 -14.56
N GLU A 184 -16.26 25.75 -14.20
CA GLU A 184 -16.75 25.75 -12.82
C GLU A 184 -15.91 24.85 -11.93
N ILE A 185 -15.48 23.68 -12.44
CA ILE A 185 -14.57 22.79 -11.74
C ILE A 185 -13.20 23.46 -11.50
N ALA A 186 -12.70 24.22 -12.48
CA ALA A 186 -11.45 24.96 -12.32
C ALA A 186 -11.48 26.01 -11.22
N ASP A 187 -12.64 26.51 -10.83
CA ASP A 187 -12.82 27.47 -9.74
C ASP A 187 -12.89 26.84 -8.35
N LEU A 188 -13.07 25.52 -8.27
CA LEU A 188 -13.13 24.79 -7.00
C LEU A 188 -11.73 24.36 -6.52
N PRO A 189 -11.57 24.05 -5.22
CA PRO A 189 -10.37 23.39 -4.72
C PRO A 189 -10.18 22.02 -5.40
N LEU A 190 -9.06 21.84 -6.11
CA LEU A 190 -8.73 20.59 -6.79
C LEU A 190 -7.95 19.67 -5.84
N LEU A 191 -8.49 18.50 -5.51
CA LEU A 191 -7.81 17.50 -4.69
C LEU A 191 -6.87 16.69 -5.57
N GLN A 192 -5.58 16.67 -5.21
CA GLN A 192 -4.51 16.08 -6.02
C GLN A 192 -4.16 14.68 -5.55
N GLN A 193 -3.91 13.76 -6.48
CA GLN A 193 -3.36 12.45 -6.14
C GLN A 193 -1.85 12.39 -6.40
N THR A 194 -1.07 12.01 -5.39
CA THR A 194 0.40 11.98 -5.49
C THR A 194 0.91 10.97 -6.54
N THR A 195 0.20 9.86 -6.73
CA THR A 195 0.57 8.83 -7.71
C THR A 195 0.07 9.16 -9.13
N ARG A 196 -0.73 10.22 -9.30
CA ARG A 196 -1.27 10.72 -10.58
C ARG A 196 -1.08 12.24 -10.68
N PRO A 197 0.15 12.77 -10.61
CA PRO A 197 0.39 14.20 -10.41
C PRO A 197 -0.14 15.09 -11.55
N TYR A 198 -0.35 14.52 -12.73
CA TYR A 198 -0.82 15.23 -13.91
C TYR A 198 -2.29 14.95 -14.26
N ALA A 199 -3.06 14.26 -13.40
CA ALA A 199 -4.42 13.83 -13.73
C ALA A 199 -5.34 15.01 -14.05
N TRP A 200 -5.37 16.07 -13.24
CA TRP A 200 -6.17 17.26 -13.51
C TRP A 200 -5.75 17.98 -14.77
N ARG A 201 -4.44 18.15 -15.02
CA ARG A 201 -3.92 18.73 -16.26
C ARG A 201 -4.40 17.94 -17.49
N GLN A 202 -4.28 16.62 -17.44
CA GLN A 202 -4.72 15.77 -18.55
C GLN A 202 -6.24 15.85 -18.74
N TRP A 203 -7.01 15.90 -17.65
CA TRP A 203 -8.44 16.03 -17.71
C TRP A 203 -8.86 17.38 -18.33
N PHE A 204 -8.32 18.52 -17.86
CA PHE A 204 -8.63 19.83 -18.43
C PHE A 204 -8.20 19.93 -19.90
N ASN A 205 -7.04 19.41 -20.25
CA ASN A 205 -6.60 19.36 -21.65
C ASN A 205 -7.57 18.54 -22.53
N SER A 206 -8.13 17.44 -22.03
CA SER A 206 -9.15 16.67 -22.74
C SER A 206 -10.46 17.45 -22.95
N GLN A 207 -10.71 18.47 -22.12
CA GLN A 207 -11.83 19.41 -22.25
C GLN A 207 -11.44 20.68 -23.04
N HIS A 208 -10.27 20.71 -23.67
CA HIS A 208 -9.71 21.86 -24.40
C HIS A 208 -9.47 23.11 -23.56
N LEU A 209 -9.25 22.94 -22.23
CA LEU A 209 -8.95 24.00 -21.29
C LEU A 209 -7.49 23.93 -20.82
N ASN A 210 -6.88 25.11 -20.69
CA ASN A 210 -5.56 25.27 -20.08
C ASN A 210 -5.71 26.05 -18.77
N ILE A 211 -5.63 25.36 -17.64
CA ILE A 211 -5.85 25.93 -16.30
C ILE A 211 -4.49 26.07 -15.59
N PRO A 212 -4.01 27.31 -15.35
CA PRO A 212 -2.67 27.51 -14.75
C PRO A 212 -2.48 26.88 -13.36
N ARG A 213 -3.57 26.72 -12.59
CA ARG A 213 -3.54 26.14 -11.23
C ARG A 213 -3.99 24.67 -11.14
N ASP A 214 -4.03 23.97 -12.25
CA ASP A 214 -4.50 22.56 -12.34
C ASP A 214 -3.71 21.56 -11.46
N MET A 215 -2.50 21.91 -11.06
CA MET A 215 -1.63 21.11 -10.19
C MET A 215 -1.55 21.64 -8.75
N THR A 216 -2.35 22.64 -8.40
CA THR A 216 -2.39 23.21 -7.05
C THR A 216 -3.47 22.54 -6.19
N GLY A 217 -3.27 22.51 -4.88
CA GLY A 217 -4.23 21.96 -3.92
C GLY A 217 -3.63 20.87 -3.03
N PRO A 218 -4.40 20.40 -2.03
CA PRO A 218 -3.96 19.37 -1.11
C PRO A 218 -3.71 18.05 -1.85
N ARG A 219 -2.70 17.30 -1.39
CA ARG A 219 -2.22 16.08 -2.04
C ARG A 219 -2.44 14.87 -1.16
N TYR A 220 -3.03 13.82 -1.73
CA TYR A 220 -3.32 12.56 -1.05
C TYR A 220 -2.72 11.39 -1.84
N GLU A 221 -2.27 10.37 -1.15
CA GLU A 221 -1.66 9.21 -1.82
C GLU A 221 -2.69 8.22 -2.34
N LEU A 222 -3.82 8.05 -1.64
CA LEU A 222 -4.82 7.02 -1.93
C LEU A 222 -6.13 7.63 -2.44
N PHE A 223 -6.79 6.93 -3.37
CA PHE A 223 -8.14 7.31 -3.81
C PHE A 223 -9.17 7.31 -2.66
N SER A 224 -9.01 6.42 -1.67
CA SER A 224 -9.85 6.41 -0.48
C SER A 224 -9.72 7.70 0.34
N MET A 225 -8.52 8.28 0.43
CA MET A 225 -8.30 9.58 1.09
C MET A 225 -8.95 10.72 0.27
N LEU A 226 -8.82 10.69 -1.06
CA LEU A 226 -9.48 11.65 -1.95
C LEU A 226 -10.99 11.59 -1.80
N ALA A 227 -11.58 10.39 -1.76
CA ALA A 227 -13.01 10.20 -1.57
C ALA A 227 -13.46 10.77 -0.22
N GLN A 228 -12.73 10.50 0.87
CA GLN A 228 -13.05 11.07 2.19
C GLN A 228 -12.98 12.61 2.16
N ALA A 229 -11.91 13.20 1.59
CA ALA A 229 -11.79 14.64 1.50
C ALA A 229 -12.94 15.27 0.68
N ALA A 230 -13.30 14.65 -0.44
CA ALA A 230 -14.43 15.12 -1.26
C ALA A 230 -15.78 15.01 -0.53
N MET A 231 -16.02 13.94 0.24
CA MET A 231 -17.24 13.80 1.08
C MET A 231 -17.34 14.84 2.20
N HIS A 232 -16.22 15.40 2.64
CA HIS A 232 -16.14 16.45 3.66
C HIS A 232 -16.03 17.87 3.05
N ASP A 233 -16.54 18.08 1.86
CA ASP A 233 -16.62 19.38 1.18
C ASP A 233 -15.26 20.08 0.95
N MET A 234 -14.13 19.32 1.03
CA MET A 234 -12.79 19.90 0.92
C MET A 234 -12.41 20.25 -0.54
N GLY A 235 -13.19 19.82 -1.52
CA GLY A 235 -12.98 20.09 -2.92
C GLY A 235 -13.48 18.97 -3.84
N ILE A 236 -13.04 19.03 -5.09
CA ILE A 236 -13.39 18.08 -6.15
C ILE A 236 -12.21 17.16 -6.45
N ALA A 237 -12.47 15.88 -6.67
CA ALA A 237 -11.46 14.86 -6.92
C ALA A 237 -11.68 14.13 -8.24
N LEU A 238 -10.60 13.69 -8.90
CA LEU A 238 -10.67 12.73 -10.00
C LEU A 238 -10.55 11.32 -9.43
N ILE A 239 -11.65 10.56 -9.43
CA ILE A 239 -11.70 9.21 -8.88
C ILE A 239 -12.38 8.26 -9.86
N PRO A 240 -11.85 7.05 -10.10
CA PRO A 240 -12.54 6.00 -10.85
C PRO A 240 -13.84 5.59 -10.14
N PRO A 241 -15.01 5.63 -10.81
CA PRO A 241 -16.29 5.33 -10.17
C PRO A 241 -16.35 3.96 -9.51
N PHE A 242 -15.67 2.95 -10.06
CA PHE A 242 -15.65 1.60 -9.50
C PHE A 242 -14.97 1.50 -8.11
N LEU A 243 -14.17 2.49 -7.72
CA LEU A 243 -13.54 2.57 -6.40
C LEU A 243 -14.40 3.27 -5.34
N ILE A 244 -15.53 3.85 -5.74
CA ILE A 244 -16.45 4.61 -4.87
C ILE A 244 -17.91 4.24 -5.10
N GLN A 245 -18.17 3.00 -5.53
CA GLN A 245 -19.54 2.52 -5.84
C GLN A 245 -20.51 2.70 -4.69
N ARG A 246 -20.05 2.42 -3.47
CA ARG A 246 -20.85 2.57 -2.25
C ARG A 246 -21.18 4.03 -1.98
N GLU A 247 -20.20 4.92 -2.07
CA GLU A 247 -20.36 6.36 -1.84
C GLU A 247 -21.32 7.00 -2.84
N LEU A 248 -21.27 6.54 -4.11
CA LEU A 248 -22.22 6.96 -5.15
C LEU A 248 -23.63 6.42 -4.88
N ALA A 249 -23.77 5.14 -4.53
CA ALA A 249 -25.07 4.52 -4.22
C ALA A 249 -25.74 5.17 -2.99
N GLU A 250 -24.95 5.50 -1.95
CA GLU A 250 -25.39 6.19 -0.74
C GLU A 250 -25.55 7.70 -0.93
N LYS A 251 -25.26 8.23 -2.13
CA LYS A 251 -25.30 9.67 -2.47
C LYS A 251 -24.41 10.54 -1.56
N ARG A 252 -23.34 9.98 -1.01
CA ARG A 252 -22.33 10.74 -0.27
C ARG A 252 -21.32 11.42 -1.20
N LEU A 253 -21.14 10.85 -2.38
CA LEU A 253 -20.46 11.45 -3.52
C LEU A 253 -21.38 11.44 -4.74
N VAL A 254 -21.17 12.40 -5.62
CA VAL A 254 -21.86 12.52 -6.90
C VAL A 254 -20.83 12.75 -8.02
N ILE A 255 -21.14 12.30 -9.23
CA ILE A 255 -20.38 12.61 -10.42
C ILE A 255 -20.63 14.08 -10.77
N ALA A 256 -19.61 14.91 -10.61
CA ALA A 256 -19.71 16.34 -10.88
C ALA A 256 -19.66 16.65 -12.38
N ASN A 257 -18.95 15.80 -13.14
CA ASN A 257 -18.92 15.90 -14.60
C ASN A 257 -18.76 14.49 -15.21
N PRO A 258 -19.54 14.10 -16.24
CA PRO A 258 -19.53 12.75 -16.80
C PRO A 258 -18.31 12.44 -17.68
N ASN A 259 -17.52 13.45 -18.04
CA ASN A 259 -16.35 13.26 -18.90
C ASN A 259 -15.23 12.57 -18.12
N ALA A 260 -15.00 11.30 -18.41
CA ALA A 260 -13.91 10.53 -17.81
C ALA A 260 -12.56 10.90 -18.42
N LEU A 261 -11.51 10.87 -17.61
CA LEU A 261 -10.14 10.91 -18.10
C LEU A 261 -9.78 9.53 -18.66
N SER A 262 -9.65 9.43 -19.98
CA SER A 262 -9.19 8.20 -20.62
C SER A 262 -7.70 7.95 -20.37
N SER A 263 -7.34 6.72 -20.06
CA SER A 263 -5.95 6.30 -19.86
C SER A 263 -5.68 4.98 -20.58
N ILE A 264 -4.48 4.86 -21.16
CA ILE A 264 -3.98 3.59 -21.70
C ILE A 264 -3.57 2.62 -20.60
N LYS A 265 -3.27 3.14 -19.38
CA LYS A 265 -2.92 2.34 -18.21
C LYS A 265 -4.15 1.66 -17.64
N ALA A 266 -3.93 0.49 -17.04
CA ALA A 266 -5.00 -0.32 -16.47
C ALA A 266 -4.54 -1.00 -15.17
N TYR A 267 -5.48 -1.62 -14.48
CA TYR A 267 -5.19 -2.57 -13.41
C TYR A 267 -4.90 -3.93 -14.02
N TYR A 268 -3.82 -4.54 -13.57
CA TYR A 268 -3.38 -5.88 -14.00
C TYR A 268 -3.15 -6.76 -12.80
N LEU A 269 -3.45 -8.05 -12.94
CA LEU A 269 -2.87 -9.08 -12.10
C LEU A 269 -1.54 -9.49 -12.75
N MET A 270 -0.44 -9.32 -11.99
CA MET A 270 0.92 -9.66 -12.39
C MET A 270 1.35 -10.93 -11.67
N ILE A 271 1.79 -11.93 -12.41
CA ILE A 271 2.25 -13.23 -11.90
C ILE A 271 3.70 -13.45 -12.36
N PRO A 272 4.66 -13.75 -11.46
CA PRO A 272 6.04 -13.95 -11.85
C PRO A 272 6.21 -15.23 -12.71
N GLU A 273 6.80 -15.10 -13.91
CA GLU A 273 6.98 -16.22 -14.87
C GLU A 273 7.85 -17.36 -14.33
N ARG A 274 8.77 -17.06 -13.39
CA ARG A 274 9.69 -18.05 -12.84
C ARG A 274 9.08 -18.93 -11.74
N LYS A 275 7.90 -18.60 -11.25
CA LYS A 275 7.21 -19.34 -10.21
C LYS A 275 6.23 -20.30 -10.88
N VAL A 276 6.33 -21.60 -10.59
CA VAL A 276 5.32 -22.56 -11.05
C VAL A 276 3.98 -22.15 -10.45
N GLU A 277 3.03 -21.83 -11.30
CA GLU A 277 1.69 -21.42 -10.87
C GLU A 277 1.02 -22.57 -10.10
N SER A 278 0.71 -22.35 -8.81
CA SER A 278 -0.02 -23.33 -8.01
C SER A 278 -1.47 -23.45 -8.48
N ALA A 279 -2.10 -24.58 -8.21
CA ALA A 279 -3.53 -24.77 -8.52
C ALA A 279 -4.42 -23.69 -7.88
N SER A 280 -4.08 -23.28 -6.65
CA SER A 280 -4.77 -22.22 -5.92
C SER A 280 -4.61 -20.84 -6.60
N LEU A 281 -3.40 -20.51 -7.04
CA LEU A 281 -3.14 -19.24 -7.75
C LEU A 281 -3.87 -19.21 -9.09
N LYS A 282 -3.86 -20.32 -9.84
CA LYS A 282 -4.60 -20.47 -11.09
C LYS A 282 -6.10 -20.27 -10.89
N ALA A 283 -6.68 -20.92 -9.88
CA ALA A 283 -8.09 -20.76 -9.54
C ALA A 283 -8.44 -19.30 -9.18
N PHE A 284 -7.56 -18.64 -8.40
CA PHE A 284 -7.73 -17.24 -8.03
C PHE A 284 -7.62 -16.30 -9.24
N ARG A 285 -6.63 -16.52 -10.11
CA ARG A 285 -6.47 -15.76 -11.35
C ARG A 285 -7.71 -15.85 -12.22
N ASP A 286 -8.15 -17.07 -12.50
CA ASP A 286 -9.29 -17.32 -13.38
C ASP A 286 -10.58 -16.70 -12.80
N TRP A 287 -10.78 -16.82 -11.48
CA TRP A 287 -11.88 -16.15 -10.77
C TRP A 287 -11.78 -14.63 -10.88
N LEU A 288 -10.61 -14.04 -10.61
CA LEU A 288 -10.43 -12.58 -10.58
C LEU A 288 -10.63 -11.95 -11.96
N VAL A 289 -10.10 -12.60 -13.02
CA VAL A 289 -10.26 -12.14 -14.41
C VAL A 289 -11.74 -12.22 -14.81
N ASN A 290 -12.45 -13.28 -14.43
CA ASN A 290 -13.89 -13.39 -14.69
C ASN A 290 -14.69 -12.33 -13.95
N GLN A 291 -14.37 -12.03 -12.69
CA GLN A 291 -15.01 -10.94 -11.92
C GLN A 291 -14.81 -9.58 -12.59
N ALA A 292 -13.58 -9.31 -13.06
CA ALA A 292 -13.26 -8.07 -13.76
C ALA A 292 -13.98 -7.98 -15.12
N HIS A 293 -14.08 -9.09 -15.85
CA HIS A 293 -14.78 -9.14 -17.13
C HIS A 293 -16.29 -8.89 -16.97
N SER A 294 -16.93 -9.56 -16.02
CA SER A 294 -18.35 -9.36 -15.71
C SER A 294 -18.63 -7.91 -15.32
N TYR A 295 -17.78 -7.32 -14.49
CA TYR A 295 -17.91 -5.91 -14.11
C TYR A 295 -17.82 -4.95 -15.31
N ASN A 296 -16.90 -5.19 -16.25
CA ASN A 296 -16.73 -4.36 -17.45
C ASN A 296 -17.91 -4.48 -18.45
N LEU A 297 -18.72 -5.54 -18.38
CA LEU A 297 -19.90 -5.73 -19.22
C LEU A 297 -21.16 -5.06 -18.65
N GLU A 298 -21.20 -4.85 -17.33
CA GLU A 298 -22.34 -4.23 -16.63
C GLU A 298 -22.23 -2.69 -16.54
N GLY A 299 -21.06 -2.10 -16.77
CA GLY A 299 -20.73 -0.66 -16.68
C GLY A 299 -20.43 -0.04 -18.02
#